data_2ec8bba0817105fa15c95ba2bee83ca3
#
_entry.id   2ec8bba0817105fa15c95ba2bee83ca3
#
_cell.length_a   1.000
_cell.length_b   1.000
_cell.length_c   1.000
_cell.angle_alpha   90.00
_cell.angle_beta   90.00
_cell.angle_gamma   90.00
#
_symmetry.space_group_name_H-M   'P 1'
#
loop_
_entity.id
_entity.type
_entity.pdbx_description
1 polymer ?
#
loop_
_entity_poly.entity_id
_entity_poly.type
_entity_poly.pdbx_seq_one_letter_code
_entity_poly.pdbx_strand_id
1 'polypeptide(L)'
;MLDAMMHAKVGDDVFKEDPSVNALEEQVAEMFGMESALFFPSGTMTNQTAIKLHTQPGEQLICDKYAHVYNYEGGGVSFNSGVSCRLVDGSRGMMTAEQVIAAINPPDFYHSPLSTLVCI
;
A
#
# COMPACT_ATOMS: atom_id res chain seq x y z
N MET A 1 19.40 -18.58 11.13
CA MET A 1 18.17 -17.77 11.32
C MET A 1 17.78 -17.70 12.80
N LEU A 2 17.43 -18.81 13.48
CA LEU A 2 17.05 -18.76 14.92
C LEU A 2 18.12 -18.14 15.80
N ASP A 3 19.40 -18.48 15.60
CA ASP A 3 20.52 -17.89 16.34
C ASP A 3 20.60 -16.37 16.17
N ALA A 4 20.45 -15.87 14.93
CA ALA A 4 20.42 -14.43 14.67
C ALA A 4 19.24 -13.74 15.37
N MET A 5 18.06 -14.38 15.40
CA MET A 5 16.88 -13.85 16.12
C MET A 5 17.13 -13.79 17.64
N MET A 6 17.75 -14.83 18.20
CA MET A 6 18.00 -14.92 19.66
C MET A 6 19.06 -13.92 20.13
N HIS A 7 19.95 -13.47 19.24
CA HIS A 7 21.04 -12.54 19.57
C HIS A 7 20.87 -11.16 18.92
N ALA A 8 19.70 -10.89 18.30
CA ALA A 8 19.42 -9.59 17.73
C ALA A 8 19.45 -8.51 18.83
N LYS A 9 20.05 -7.39 18.51
CA LYS A 9 19.96 -6.20 19.37
C LYS A 9 18.57 -5.58 19.12
N VAL A 10 17.82 -5.42 20.18
CA VAL A 10 16.46 -4.89 20.15
C VAL A 10 16.35 -3.66 21.05
N GLY A 11 15.40 -2.80 20.76
CA GLY A 11 15.07 -1.60 21.53
C GLY A 11 13.63 -1.18 21.31
N ASP A 12 13.24 -0.06 21.88
CA ASP A 12 11.90 0.49 21.69
C ASP A 12 11.83 1.25 20.35
N ASP A 13 11.16 0.64 19.39
CA ASP A 13 11.03 1.18 18.04
C ASP A 13 10.25 2.51 17.99
N VAL A 14 9.32 2.74 18.93
CA VAL A 14 8.57 4.00 19.05
C VAL A 14 9.50 5.21 19.21
N PHE A 15 10.62 5.01 19.90
CA PHE A 15 11.64 6.05 20.12
C PHE A 15 12.85 5.93 19.20
N LYS A 16 12.80 5.06 18.17
CA LYS A 16 13.92 4.74 17.27
C LYS A 16 15.15 4.19 18.00
N GLU A 17 14.94 3.47 19.07
CA GLU A 17 15.99 2.85 19.87
C GLU A 17 16.30 1.40 19.46
N ASP A 18 15.52 0.81 18.53
CA ASP A 18 15.81 -0.52 18.00
C ASP A 18 16.88 -0.45 16.90
N PRO A 19 18.13 -0.91 17.17
CA PRO A 19 19.19 -0.79 16.20
C PRO A 19 19.04 -1.74 15.01
N SER A 20 18.28 -2.83 15.15
CA SER A 20 18.04 -3.78 14.06
C SER A 20 17.00 -3.24 13.08
N VAL A 21 15.94 -2.61 13.56
CA VAL A 21 14.95 -1.93 12.73
C VAL A 21 15.58 -0.73 12.00
N ASN A 22 16.32 0.11 12.73
CA ASN A 22 17.00 1.27 12.14
C ASN A 22 17.95 0.86 11.01
N ALA A 23 18.77 -0.17 11.23
CA ALA A 23 19.70 -0.66 10.21
C ALA A 23 18.97 -1.25 8.98
N LEU A 24 17.84 -1.91 9.18
CA LEU A 24 17.01 -2.41 8.07
C LEU A 24 16.43 -1.25 7.24
N GLU A 25 15.88 -0.24 7.89
CA GLU A 25 15.31 0.94 7.22
C GLU A 25 16.37 1.70 6.43
N GLU A 26 17.54 1.95 7.01
CA GLU A 26 18.68 2.60 6.34
C GLU A 26 19.13 1.79 5.11
N GLN A 27 19.31 0.49 5.26
CA GLN A 27 19.76 -0.38 4.17
C GLN A 27 18.75 -0.42 3.01
N VAL A 28 17.45 -0.47 3.30
CA VAL A 28 16.40 -0.48 2.28
C VAL A 28 16.32 0.87 1.59
N ALA A 29 16.38 1.97 2.33
CA ALA A 29 16.40 3.31 1.75
C ALA A 29 17.59 3.49 0.79
N GLU A 30 18.80 3.08 1.19
CA GLU A 30 19.99 3.12 0.33
C GLU A 30 19.84 2.25 -0.91
N MET A 31 19.35 1.01 -0.75
CA MET A 31 19.18 0.05 -1.85
C MET A 31 18.26 0.59 -2.96
N PHE A 32 17.22 1.33 -2.60
CA PHE A 32 16.25 1.89 -3.53
C PHE A 32 16.52 3.37 -3.89
N GLY A 33 17.57 3.98 -3.33
CA GLY A 33 17.89 5.40 -3.57
C GLY A 33 16.82 6.35 -3.04
N MET A 34 16.14 5.98 -1.96
CA MET A 34 15.09 6.77 -1.32
C MET A 34 15.63 7.54 -0.11
N GLU A 35 14.94 8.62 0.25
CA GLU A 35 15.29 9.43 1.42
C GLU A 35 15.18 8.64 2.72
N SER A 36 14.18 7.76 2.82
CA SER A 36 13.95 6.92 3.99
C SER A 36 13.13 5.69 3.64
N ALA A 37 13.10 4.72 4.53
CA ALA A 37 12.19 3.58 4.51
C ALA A 37 11.55 3.42 5.89
N LEU A 38 10.45 2.72 5.95
CA LEU A 38 9.74 2.44 7.20
C LEU A 38 9.38 0.96 7.27
N PHE A 39 9.75 0.32 8.37
CA PHE A 39 9.40 -1.07 8.63
C PHE A 39 7.96 -1.21 9.09
N PHE A 40 7.25 -2.20 8.56
CA PHE A 40 5.93 -2.62 9.01
C PHE A 40 5.93 -4.12 9.33
N PRO A 41 5.25 -4.56 10.39
CA PRO A 41 5.23 -5.97 10.79
C PRO A 41 4.41 -6.87 9.84
N SER A 42 3.65 -6.28 8.91
CA SER A 42 2.90 -7.03 7.90
C SER A 42 2.69 -6.24 6.62
N GLY A 43 2.62 -6.96 5.48
CA GLY A 43 2.30 -6.36 4.19
C GLY A 43 0.92 -5.72 4.14
N THR A 44 -0.07 -6.28 4.84
CA THR A 44 -1.40 -5.67 4.98
C THR A 44 -1.31 -4.29 5.62
N MET A 45 -0.54 -4.14 6.70
CA MET A 45 -0.36 -2.83 7.34
C MET A 45 0.33 -1.85 6.41
N THR A 46 1.35 -2.28 5.66
CA THR A 46 2.03 -1.46 4.64
C THR A 46 1.03 -0.97 3.59
N ASN A 47 0.28 -1.89 2.98
CA ASN A 47 -0.69 -1.55 1.94
C ASN A 47 -1.77 -0.59 2.44
N GLN A 48 -2.36 -0.87 3.59
CA GLN A 48 -3.41 -0.03 4.16
C GLN A 48 -2.88 1.37 4.52
N THR A 49 -1.66 1.47 5.02
CA THR A 49 -1.00 2.75 5.30
C THR A 49 -0.74 3.53 4.02
N ALA A 50 -0.17 2.89 2.98
CA ALA A 50 0.08 3.53 1.70
C ALA A 50 -1.22 4.05 1.05
N ILE A 51 -2.27 3.24 1.03
CA ILE A 51 -3.58 3.66 0.51
C ILE A 51 -4.11 4.86 1.29
N LYS A 52 -4.04 4.82 2.62
CA LYS A 52 -4.50 5.90 3.49
C LYS A 52 -3.76 7.22 3.26
N LEU A 53 -2.47 7.16 3.00
CA LEU A 53 -1.64 8.35 2.75
C LEU A 53 -1.91 9.00 1.38
N HIS A 54 -2.28 8.19 0.39
CA HIS A 54 -2.45 8.63 -1.00
C HIS A 54 -3.90 8.87 -1.41
N THR A 55 -4.85 8.74 -0.49
CA THR A 55 -6.29 8.90 -0.80
C THR A 55 -7.03 9.65 0.29
N GLN A 56 -8.21 10.16 -0.07
CA GLN A 56 -9.16 10.76 0.86
C GLN A 56 -10.49 9.97 0.87
N PRO A 57 -11.25 10.00 1.97
CA PRO A 57 -12.58 9.37 2.01
C PRO A 57 -13.49 9.88 0.89
N GLY A 58 -14.16 8.96 0.22
CA GLY A 58 -15.03 9.25 -0.93
C GLY A 58 -14.34 9.15 -2.28
N GLU A 59 -13.02 8.96 -2.33
CA GLU A 59 -12.27 8.71 -3.56
C GLU A 59 -12.35 7.26 -4.02
N GLN A 60 -11.69 6.97 -5.14
CA GLN A 60 -11.66 5.67 -5.78
C GLN A 60 -10.24 5.22 -6.07
N LEU A 61 -9.95 3.96 -5.72
CA LEU A 61 -8.74 3.22 -6.07
C LEU A 61 -9.07 2.27 -7.23
N ILE A 62 -8.21 2.22 -8.24
CA ILE A 62 -8.30 1.25 -9.35
C ILE A 62 -7.35 0.09 -9.07
N CYS A 63 -7.85 -1.14 -9.13
CA CYS A 63 -7.03 -2.35 -8.97
C CYS A 63 -7.59 -3.52 -9.77
N ASP A 64 -6.77 -4.56 -9.97
CA ASP A 64 -7.28 -5.81 -10.54
C ASP A 64 -8.29 -6.47 -9.60
N LYS A 65 -9.28 -7.17 -10.17
CA LYS A 65 -10.32 -7.87 -9.40
C LYS A 65 -9.79 -8.95 -8.45
N TYR A 66 -8.57 -9.44 -8.69
CA TYR A 66 -7.87 -10.39 -7.83
C TYR A 66 -6.82 -9.74 -6.93
N ALA A 67 -6.71 -8.42 -6.92
CA ALA A 67 -5.75 -7.71 -6.09
C ALA A 67 -5.88 -8.09 -4.60
N HIS A 68 -4.75 -8.26 -3.93
CA HIS A 68 -4.70 -8.64 -2.52
C HIS A 68 -5.40 -7.62 -1.63
N VAL A 69 -5.18 -6.34 -1.88
CA VAL A 69 -5.78 -5.22 -1.12
C VAL A 69 -7.31 -5.24 -1.12
N TYR A 70 -7.92 -5.79 -2.18
CA TYR A 70 -9.36 -5.92 -2.29
C TYR A 70 -9.90 -7.20 -1.65
N ASN A 71 -9.26 -8.37 -1.92
CA ASN A 71 -9.81 -9.67 -1.57
C ASN A 71 -9.37 -10.20 -0.21
N TYR A 72 -8.18 -9.83 0.29
CA TYR A 72 -7.51 -10.54 1.39
C TYR A 72 -7.06 -9.64 2.54
N GLU A 73 -7.55 -8.40 2.60
CA GLU A 73 -7.22 -7.45 3.67
C GLU A 73 -8.44 -6.99 4.48
N GLY A 74 -9.43 -7.87 4.61
CA GLY A 74 -10.58 -7.65 5.50
C GLY A 74 -11.46 -6.44 5.16
N GLY A 75 -11.48 -6.00 3.88
CA GLY A 75 -12.19 -4.79 3.48
C GLY A 75 -11.49 -3.50 3.92
N GLY A 76 -10.18 -3.58 4.19
CA GLY A 76 -9.38 -2.49 4.75
C GLY A 76 -9.41 -1.20 3.94
N VAL A 77 -9.46 -1.27 2.61
CA VAL A 77 -9.55 -0.08 1.73
C VAL A 77 -10.76 0.79 2.11
N SER A 78 -11.92 0.18 2.26
CA SER A 78 -13.14 0.90 2.65
C SER A 78 -13.15 1.29 4.12
N PHE A 79 -12.72 0.37 4.99
CA PHE A 79 -12.75 0.57 6.45
C PHE A 79 -11.75 1.63 6.92
N ASN A 80 -10.48 1.51 6.49
CA ASN A 80 -9.41 2.39 6.97
C ASN A 80 -9.37 3.74 6.23
N SER A 81 -9.64 3.73 4.91
CA SER A 81 -9.44 4.89 4.05
C SER A 81 -10.75 5.53 3.56
N GLY A 82 -11.88 4.85 3.67
CA GLY A 82 -13.17 5.34 3.16
C GLY A 82 -13.20 5.39 1.62
N VAL A 83 -12.40 4.57 0.96
CA VAL A 83 -12.18 4.57 -0.50
C VAL A 83 -12.92 3.41 -1.14
N SER A 84 -13.53 3.65 -2.29
CA SER A 84 -14.14 2.60 -3.12
C SER A 84 -13.11 1.98 -4.06
N CYS A 85 -13.31 0.70 -4.42
CA CYS A 85 -12.45 0.03 -5.41
C CYS A 85 -13.16 -0.05 -6.77
N ARG A 86 -12.49 0.41 -7.81
CA ARG A 86 -12.83 0.17 -9.21
C ARG A 86 -12.05 -1.05 -9.69
N LEU A 87 -12.77 -2.15 -9.93
CA LEU A 87 -12.15 -3.41 -10.31
C LEU A 87 -11.97 -3.48 -11.82
N VAL A 88 -10.78 -3.88 -12.24
CA VAL A 88 -10.42 -4.14 -13.63
C VAL A 88 -10.21 -5.64 -13.83
N ASP A 89 -10.62 -6.17 -14.95
CA ASP A 89 -10.37 -7.56 -15.32
C ASP A 89 -9.09 -7.68 -16.14
N GLY A 90 -7.96 -7.71 -15.43
CA GLY A 90 -6.64 -7.86 -16.02
C GLY A 90 -6.34 -9.30 -16.43
N SER A 91 -5.33 -9.48 -17.26
CA SER A 91 -4.83 -10.80 -17.63
C SER A 91 -3.86 -11.30 -16.58
N ARG A 92 -4.23 -12.34 -15.83
CA ARG A 92 -3.40 -12.90 -14.74
C ARG A 92 -3.02 -11.86 -13.66
N GLY A 93 -3.95 -10.96 -13.36
CA GLY A 93 -3.73 -9.86 -12.40
C GLY A 93 -3.00 -8.64 -12.96
N MET A 94 -2.54 -8.69 -14.21
CA MET A 94 -1.87 -7.56 -14.87
C MET A 94 -2.87 -6.70 -15.62
N MET A 95 -2.94 -5.43 -15.28
CA MET A 95 -3.75 -4.43 -15.97
C MET A 95 -2.92 -3.72 -17.04
N THR A 96 -3.52 -3.45 -18.21
CA THR A 96 -2.87 -2.58 -19.22
C THR A 96 -3.18 -1.11 -18.94
N ALA A 97 -2.36 -0.21 -19.51
CA ALA A 97 -2.58 1.23 -19.39
C ALA A 97 -3.96 1.64 -19.93
N GLU A 98 -4.40 1.03 -21.04
CA GLU A 98 -5.70 1.30 -21.65
C GLU A 98 -6.85 0.90 -20.73
N GLN A 99 -6.73 -0.25 -20.05
CA GLN A 99 -7.72 -0.71 -19.07
C GLN A 99 -7.81 0.24 -17.87
N VAL A 100 -6.66 0.71 -17.38
CA VAL A 100 -6.61 1.68 -16.28
C VAL A 100 -7.23 3.01 -16.71
N ILE A 101 -6.87 3.54 -17.88
CA ILE A 101 -7.43 4.79 -18.42
C ILE A 101 -8.95 4.69 -18.57
N ALA A 102 -9.47 3.56 -19.08
CA ALA A 102 -10.91 3.32 -19.22
C ALA A 102 -11.66 3.23 -17.86
N ALA A 103 -10.93 2.94 -16.79
CA ALA A 103 -11.49 2.84 -15.43
C ALA A 103 -11.48 4.17 -14.67
N ILE A 104 -10.75 5.19 -15.15
CA ILE A 104 -10.71 6.52 -14.55
C ILE A 104 -12.05 7.22 -14.75
N ASN A 105 -12.65 7.69 -13.67
CA ASN A 105 -13.84 8.52 -13.74
C ASN A 105 -13.50 9.93 -14.23
N PRO A 106 -14.36 10.56 -15.07
CA PRO A 106 -14.16 11.94 -15.48
C PRO A 106 -14.10 12.89 -14.27
N PRO A 107 -13.09 13.75 -14.14
CA PRO A 107 -12.89 14.58 -12.95
C PRO A 107 -13.96 15.69 -12.77
N ASP A 108 -14.64 16.05 -13.85
CA ASP A 108 -15.72 17.04 -13.90
C ASP A 108 -17.12 16.44 -13.67
N PHE A 109 -17.21 15.11 -13.54
CA PHE A 109 -18.48 14.43 -13.28
C PHE A 109 -18.68 14.20 -11.77
N TYR A 110 -19.28 15.17 -11.09
CA TYR A 110 -19.41 15.21 -9.64
C TYR A 110 -20.22 14.07 -8.99
N HIS A 111 -20.90 13.24 -9.77
CA HIS A 111 -21.63 12.05 -9.27
C HIS A 111 -20.72 10.83 -9.08
N SER A 112 -19.53 10.85 -9.65
CA SER A 112 -18.56 9.76 -9.54
C SER A 112 -17.45 10.10 -8.56
N PRO A 113 -16.94 9.12 -7.80
CA PRO A 113 -15.75 9.32 -6.98
C PRO A 113 -14.55 9.67 -7.86
N LEU A 114 -13.68 10.56 -7.39
CA LEU A 114 -12.44 10.87 -8.08
C LEU A 114 -11.49 9.67 -8.02
N SER A 115 -10.95 9.25 -9.16
CA SER A 115 -9.94 8.19 -9.24
C SER A 115 -8.56 8.77 -8.96
N THR A 116 -7.97 8.44 -7.81
CA THR A 116 -6.74 9.06 -7.32
C THR A 116 -5.57 8.10 -7.19
N LEU A 117 -5.84 6.80 -7.13
CA LEU A 117 -4.80 5.80 -6.92
C LEU A 117 -4.99 4.59 -7.85
N VAL A 118 -3.88 4.06 -8.35
CA VAL A 118 -3.81 2.77 -9.04
C VAL A 118 -2.95 1.85 -8.19
N CYS A 119 -3.49 0.67 -7.86
CA CYS A 119 -2.77 -0.37 -7.13
C CYS A 119 -2.49 -1.55 -8.07
N ILE A 120 -1.22 -1.87 -8.27
CA ILE A 120 -0.70 -2.95 -9.13
C ILE A 120 -0.03 -4.04 -8.33
#